data_f3e06b36e51237091577f163388f0bbc
#
_entry.id   f3e06b36e51237091577f163388f0bbc
#
_cell.length_a   1.000
_cell.length_b   1.000
_cell.length_c   1.000
_cell.angle_alpha   90.00
_cell.angle_beta   90.00
_cell.angle_gamma   90.00
#
_symmetry.space_group_name_H-M   'P 1'
#
loop_
_entity.id
_entity.type
_entity.pdbx_description
1 polymer ?
#
loop_
_entity_poly.entity_id
_entity_poly.type
_entity_poly.pdbx_seq_one_letter_code
_entity_poly.pdbx_strand_id
1 'polypeptide(L)'
;MRALVVDPSVPEAVRLAELVEPVAASDGVLVEVRHAALNYGDLNDARSGRVPPGAVLGSDVAGVVLRSGPSGPPAGTRVVALASGGFAEQVVVDPGSLAEVPAMVDLAQASALPVAGVAALRALRASGAVLGRRVLVTGASGGVGRFAVRLASLAGAHVIASVGRKERGTGLTQLGADEVVVGLDGIDVPVDVVLDNVGGPQLVAAWQLLAPGGNLQSIGWTSSEPAVFPPYSTTGPPKSLLSFLNEGSTAADLADLVRLVASGALPVEIGWRGPLERFADAAEALRGRRVNGKAVFDVAGHPPGC
;
A
#
# COMPACT_ATOMS: atom_id res chain seq x y z
N MET A 1 13.69 -18.58 -13.82
CA MET A 1 12.45 -18.07 -13.26
C MET A 1 11.89 -16.93 -14.09
N ARG A 2 10.57 -16.80 -14.18
CA ARG A 2 9.91 -15.67 -14.84
C ARG A 2 9.84 -14.46 -13.90
N ALA A 3 10.05 -13.26 -14.43
CA ALA A 3 9.99 -12.01 -13.66
C ALA A 3 9.61 -10.83 -14.56
N LEU A 4 9.02 -9.79 -13.97
CA LEU A 4 8.78 -8.50 -14.62
C LEU A 4 9.98 -7.58 -14.39
N VAL A 5 10.64 -7.20 -15.48
CA VAL A 5 11.84 -6.37 -15.47
C VAL A 5 11.57 -5.00 -16.08
N VAL A 6 12.29 -4.00 -15.62
CA VAL A 6 12.28 -2.66 -16.23
C VAL A 6 12.88 -2.71 -17.62
N ASP A 7 12.13 -2.22 -18.60
CA ASP A 7 12.57 -2.05 -19.97
C ASP A 7 11.99 -0.76 -20.58
N PRO A 8 12.74 0.34 -20.60
CA PRO A 8 12.25 1.62 -21.12
C PRO A 8 11.87 1.62 -22.61
N SER A 9 12.24 0.55 -23.35
CA SER A 9 11.95 0.46 -24.79
C SER A 9 10.55 -0.05 -25.12
N VAL A 10 9.81 -0.55 -24.12
CA VAL A 10 8.45 -1.09 -24.30
C VAL A 10 7.38 -0.21 -23.63
N PRO A 11 6.11 -0.32 -24.05
CA PRO A 11 4.98 0.30 -23.35
C PRO A 11 5.00 -0.11 -21.87
N GLU A 12 4.61 0.82 -20.97
CA GLU A 12 4.67 0.63 -19.52
C GLU A 12 6.07 0.57 -18.91
N ALA A 13 7.14 0.56 -19.72
CA ALA A 13 8.53 0.38 -19.33
C ALA A 13 8.78 -0.93 -18.53
N VAL A 14 7.99 -1.98 -18.78
CA VAL A 14 8.07 -3.27 -18.08
C VAL A 14 7.77 -4.40 -19.05
N ARG A 15 8.61 -5.45 -19.03
CA ARG A 15 8.36 -6.68 -19.78
C ARG A 15 8.59 -7.93 -18.93
N LEU A 16 7.97 -9.01 -19.32
CA LEU A 16 8.27 -10.33 -18.77
C LEU A 16 9.61 -10.85 -19.32
N ALA A 17 10.43 -11.43 -18.45
CA ALA A 17 11.71 -12.01 -18.79
C ALA A 17 11.97 -13.33 -18.06
N GLU A 18 12.80 -14.17 -18.63
CA GLU A 18 13.36 -15.33 -17.94
C GLU A 18 14.72 -14.94 -17.35
N LEU A 19 14.90 -15.20 -16.07
CA LEU A 19 16.10 -14.88 -15.30
C LEU A 19 16.64 -16.13 -14.59
N VAL A 20 17.89 -16.07 -14.18
CA VAL A 20 18.47 -17.04 -13.25
C VAL A 20 17.78 -16.89 -11.89
N GLU A 21 17.57 -17.99 -11.20
CA GLU A 21 16.99 -17.97 -9.84
C GLU A 21 17.91 -17.24 -8.86
N PRO A 22 17.37 -16.44 -7.94
CA PRO A 22 18.17 -15.72 -6.98
C PRO A 22 18.78 -16.68 -5.94
N VAL A 23 19.98 -16.35 -5.51
CA VAL A 23 20.66 -17.08 -4.44
C VAL A 23 20.61 -16.25 -3.17
N ALA A 24 20.04 -16.80 -2.10
CA ALA A 24 20.01 -16.13 -0.80
C ALA A 24 21.43 -16.04 -0.22
N ALA A 25 21.81 -14.85 0.22
CA ALA A 25 22.97 -14.67 1.08
C ALA A 25 22.75 -15.38 2.43
N SER A 26 23.78 -15.42 3.29
CA SER A 26 23.81 -16.24 4.51
C SER A 26 22.59 -16.13 5.43
N ASP A 27 21.95 -14.96 5.51
CA ASP A 27 20.77 -14.72 6.37
C ASP A 27 19.49 -14.38 5.58
N GLY A 28 19.54 -14.40 4.25
CA GLY A 28 18.39 -14.14 3.41
C GLY A 28 17.37 -15.28 3.43
N VAL A 29 16.11 -14.93 3.23
CA VAL A 29 14.99 -15.88 3.11
C VAL A 29 14.58 -15.96 1.65
N LEU A 30 14.75 -17.12 1.02
CA LEU A 30 14.28 -17.37 -0.34
C LEU A 30 12.81 -17.78 -0.29
N VAL A 31 11.96 -16.99 -0.93
CA VAL A 31 10.51 -17.17 -0.98
C VAL A 31 10.08 -17.53 -2.39
N GLU A 32 9.31 -18.61 -2.54
CA GLU A 32 8.50 -18.87 -3.73
C GLU A 32 7.28 -17.95 -3.67
N VAL A 33 7.21 -17.01 -4.59
CA VAL A 33 6.13 -16.03 -4.62
C VAL A 33 4.87 -16.66 -5.22
N ARG A 34 3.79 -16.64 -4.47
CA ARG A 34 2.47 -17.07 -4.92
C ARG A 34 1.65 -15.90 -5.44
N HIS A 35 1.72 -14.77 -4.74
CA HIS A 35 1.02 -13.54 -5.08
C HIS A 35 1.92 -12.35 -4.84
N ALA A 36 1.78 -11.35 -5.71
CA ALA A 36 2.43 -10.05 -5.57
C ALA A 36 1.40 -8.93 -5.79
N ALA A 37 1.58 -7.76 -5.17
CA ALA A 37 0.61 -6.69 -5.32
C ALA A 37 1.24 -5.41 -5.87
N LEU A 38 0.54 -4.80 -6.84
CA LEU A 38 0.97 -3.59 -7.53
C LEU A 38 0.70 -2.34 -6.69
N ASN A 39 1.68 -1.45 -6.65
CA ASN A 39 1.59 -0.13 -6.05
C ASN A 39 1.80 0.98 -7.09
N TYR A 40 1.32 2.17 -6.78
CA TYR A 40 1.55 3.35 -7.63
C TYR A 40 3.05 3.68 -7.72
N GLY A 41 3.80 3.39 -6.65
CA GLY A 41 5.26 3.52 -6.60
C GLY A 41 5.96 2.67 -7.66
N ASP A 42 5.56 1.40 -7.82
CA ASP A 42 6.15 0.48 -8.81
C ASP A 42 6.01 1.03 -10.23
N LEU A 43 4.85 1.65 -10.56
CA LEU A 43 4.61 2.29 -11.86
C LEU A 43 5.49 3.52 -12.09
N ASN A 44 5.74 4.29 -11.03
CA ASN A 44 6.61 5.45 -11.10
C ASN A 44 8.08 5.03 -11.21
N ASP A 45 8.50 4.02 -10.46
CA ASP A 45 9.87 3.52 -10.43
C ASP A 45 10.28 2.93 -11.78
N ALA A 46 9.36 2.23 -12.46
CA ALA A 46 9.59 1.73 -13.80
C ALA A 46 9.93 2.83 -14.82
N ARG A 47 9.35 4.04 -14.66
CA ARG A 47 9.47 5.14 -15.63
C ARG A 47 10.45 6.23 -15.23
N SER A 48 10.77 6.35 -13.94
CA SER A 48 11.62 7.45 -13.41
C SER A 48 13.12 7.22 -13.56
N GLY A 49 13.54 6.02 -13.96
CA GLY A 49 14.95 5.62 -13.97
C GLY A 49 15.55 5.35 -12.58
N ARG A 50 14.74 5.36 -11.51
CA ARG A 50 15.19 4.98 -10.16
C ARG A 50 15.53 3.51 -10.06
N VAL A 51 14.79 2.67 -10.78
CA VAL A 51 15.09 1.25 -10.94
C VAL A 51 15.78 1.08 -12.31
N PRO A 52 16.99 0.52 -12.36
CA PRO A 52 17.74 0.43 -13.60
C PRO A 52 17.11 -0.57 -14.58
N PRO A 53 17.31 -0.39 -15.91
CA PRO A 53 16.88 -1.37 -16.91
C PRO A 53 17.39 -2.77 -16.61
N GLY A 54 16.54 -3.78 -16.79
CA GLY A 54 16.82 -5.18 -16.48
C GLY A 54 16.62 -5.59 -15.03
N ALA A 55 16.45 -4.65 -14.10
CA ALA A 55 16.13 -4.99 -12.72
C ALA A 55 14.66 -5.41 -12.57
N VAL A 56 14.41 -6.33 -11.64
CA VAL A 56 13.07 -6.83 -11.32
C VAL A 56 12.32 -5.80 -10.48
N LEU A 57 11.08 -5.55 -10.83
CA LEU A 57 10.17 -4.68 -10.09
C LEU A 57 9.40 -5.41 -8.99
N GLY A 58 8.67 -4.62 -8.19
CA GLY A 58 7.69 -5.09 -7.21
C GLY A 58 8.21 -5.10 -5.79
N SER A 59 7.33 -4.70 -4.88
CA SER A 59 7.65 -4.56 -3.45
C SER A 59 6.81 -5.46 -2.55
N ASP A 60 5.60 -5.81 -2.96
CA ASP A 60 4.64 -6.56 -2.16
C ASP A 60 4.58 -8.02 -2.59
N VAL A 61 4.89 -8.95 -1.68
CA VAL A 61 4.84 -10.38 -1.97
C VAL A 61 4.20 -11.18 -0.84
N ALA A 62 3.55 -12.29 -1.20
CA ALA A 62 3.21 -13.37 -0.28
C ALA A 62 3.48 -14.71 -0.95
N GLY A 63 3.98 -15.67 -0.16
CA GLY A 63 4.38 -16.95 -0.71
C GLY A 63 4.79 -17.95 0.35
N VAL A 64 5.67 -18.87 -0.05
CA VAL A 64 6.16 -19.96 0.81
C VAL A 64 7.68 -19.94 0.85
N VAL A 65 8.24 -20.07 2.02
CA VAL A 65 9.69 -20.15 2.22
C VAL A 65 10.24 -21.43 1.59
N LEU A 66 11.17 -21.27 0.65
CA LEU A 66 11.91 -22.40 0.08
C LEU A 66 13.16 -22.72 0.91
N ARG A 67 13.88 -21.67 1.32
CA ARG A 67 15.10 -21.79 2.13
C ARG A 67 15.29 -20.52 2.95
N SER A 68 15.85 -20.67 4.13
CA SER A 68 16.07 -19.59 5.09
C SER A 68 17.44 -19.67 5.72
N GLY A 69 18.03 -18.52 6.01
CA GLY A 69 19.13 -18.40 6.94
C GLY A 69 18.70 -18.57 8.40
N PRO A 70 19.63 -18.46 9.36
CA PRO A 70 19.35 -18.74 10.78
C PRO A 70 18.29 -17.87 11.42
N SER A 71 18.12 -16.62 10.94
CA SER A 71 17.18 -15.64 11.51
C SER A 71 15.78 -15.70 10.90
N GLY A 72 15.59 -16.48 9.82
CA GLY A 72 14.30 -16.55 9.13
C GLY A 72 13.48 -17.79 9.50
N PRO A 73 12.19 -17.84 9.10
CA PRO A 73 11.32 -18.96 9.38
C PRO A 73 11.71 -20.20 8.56
N PRO A 74 11.36 -21.43 9.01
CA PRO A 74 11.71 -22.66 8.31
C PRO A 74 11.07 -22.77 6.93
N ALA A 75 11.66 -23.61 6.06
CA ALA A 75 11.09 -23.96 4.77
C ALA A 75 9.66 -24.51 4.91
N GLY A 76 8.78 -24.16 3.97
CA GLY A 76 7.36 -24.48 4.02
C GLY A 76 6.49 -23.46 4.76
N THR A 77 7.07 -22.53 5.49
CA THR A 77 6.32 -21.46 6.18
C THR A 77 5.68 -20.50 5.15
N ARG A 78 4.40 -20.21 5.32
CA ARG A 78 3.69 -19.18 4.55
C ARG A 78 4.07 -17.80 5.08
N VAL A 79 4.46 -16.88 4.20
CA VAL A 79 4.94 -15.55 4.59
C VAL A 79 4.36 -14.46 3.70
N VAL A 80 4.32 -13.25 4.26
CA VAL A 80 4.13 -11.99 3.54
C VAL A 80 5.36 -11.12 3.78
N ALA A 81 5.82 -10.40 2.77
CA ALA A 81 7.04 -9.61 2.90
C ALA A 81 7.02 -8.31 2.06
N LEU A 82 7.70 -7.29 2.58
CA LEU A 82 8.18 -6.17 1.80
C LEU A 82 9.52 -6.57 1.16
N ALA A 83 9.55 -6.62 -0.16
CA ALA A 83 10.69 -7.11 -0.92
C ALA A 83 11.24 -6.04 -1.88
N SER A 84 12.37 -6.34 -2.51
CA SER A 84 12.84 -5.67 -3.71
C SER A 84 12.91 -6.69 -4.84
N GLY A 85 12.18 -6.45 -5.95
CA GLY A 85 12.10 -7.41 -7.05
C GLY A 85 11.05 -8.50 -6.86
N GLY A 86 9.92 -8.18 -6.24
CA GLY A 86 8.86 -9.12 -5.88
C GLY A 86 7.98 -9.60 -7.04
N PHE A 87 8.05 -8.97 -8.22
CA PHE A 87 7.29 -9.43 -9.39
C PHE A 87 8.06 -10.53 -10.14
N ALA A 88 8.37 -11.61 -9.42
CA ALA A 88 9.12 -12.77 -9.88
C ALA A 88 8.62 -14.04 -9.19
N GLU A 89 8.89 -15.19 -9.78
CA GLU A 89 8.52 -16.50 -9.21
C GLU A 89 9.26 -16.80 -7.90
N GLN A 90 10.45 -16.22 -7.70
CA GLN A 90 11.22 -16.32 -6.46
C GLN A 90 11.87 -14.98 -6.13
N VAL A 91 11.96 -14.68 -4.84
CA VAL A 91 12.62 -13.48 -4.34
C VAL A 91 13.35 -13.79 -3.03
N VAL A 92 14.47 -13.11 -2.81
CA VAL A 92 15.17 -13.12 -1.53
C VAL A 92 14.71 -11.93 -0.71
N VAL A 93 14.27 -12.16 0.52
CA VAL A 93 13.81 -11.13 1.45
C VAL A 93 14.64 -11.11 2.72
N ASP A 94 14.71 -9.94 3.36
CA ASP A 94 15.32 -9.76 4.65
C ASP A 94 14.37 -10.30 5.75
N PRO A 95 14.87 -11.07 6.75
CA PRO A 95 14.03 -11.57 7.85
C PRO A 95 13.29 -10.45 8.62
N GLY A 96 13.86 -9.25 8.67
CA GLY A 96 13.24 -8.07 9.29
C GLY A 96 12.11 -7.45 8.46
N SER A 97 11.88 -7.95 7.24
CA SER A 97 10.88 -7.40 6.32
C SER A 97 9.75 -8.39 5.99
N LEU A 98 9.61 -9.47 6.76
CA LEU A 98 8.56 -10.47 6.56
C LEU A 98 7.80 -10.79 7.86
N ALA A 99 6.59 -11.37 7.68
CA ALA A 99 5.81 -11.98 8.76
C ALA A 99 5.18 -13.29 8.29
N GLU A 100 4.97 -14.22 9.23
CA GLU A 100 4.28 -15.48 8.97
C GLU A 100 2.79 -15.25 8.73
N VAL A 101 2.20 -16.04 7.82
CA VAL A 101 0.79 -15.95 7.44
C VAL A 101 0.07 -17.24 7.86
N PRO A 102 -0.87 -17.18 8.82
CA PRO A 102 -1.66 -18.34 9.24
C PRO A 102 -2.45 -18.98 8.09
N ALA A 103 -2.74 -20.27 8.21
CA ALA A 103 -3.41 -21.04 7.15
C ALA A 103 -4.77 -20.47 6.73
N MET A 104 -5.51 -19.83 7.66
CA MET A 104 -6.84 -19.24 7.40
C MET A 104 -6.77 -17.92 6.61
N VAL A 105 -5.61 -17.28 6.50
CA VAL A 105 -5.45 -16.04 5.72
C VAL A 105 -5.08 -16.39 4.28
N ASP A 106 -5.82 -15.86 3.32
CA ASP A 106 -5.49 -16.00 1.90
C ASP A 106 -4.19 -15.24 1.58
N LEU A 107 -3.23 -15.89 0.89
CA LEU A 107 -1.97 -15.29 0.49
C LEU A 107 -2.16 -14.12 -0.49
N ALA A 108 -3.20 -14.14 -1.33
CA ALA A 108 -3.50 -13.00 -2.20
C ALA A 108 -3.91 -11.77 -1.37
N GLN A 109 -4.68 -11.95 -0.30
CA GLN A 109 -4.99 -10.88 0.64
C GLN A 109 -3.75 -10.43 1.41
N ALA A 110 -2.93 -11.37 1.88
CA ALA A 110 -1.69 -11.05 2.59
C ALA A 110 -0.74 -10.23 1.72
N SER A 111 -0.59 -10.56 0.42
CA SER A 111 0.30 -9.81 -0.50
C SER A 111 -0.07 -8.34 -0.65
N ALA A 112 -1.29 -7.94 -0.31
CA ALA A 112 -1.75 -6.56 -0.38
C ALA A 112 -1.28 -5.67 0.80
N LEU A 113 -0.70 -6.27 1.86
CA LEU A 113 -0.39 -5.59 3.12
C LEU A 113 0.92 -4.79 3.12
N PRO A 114 2.05 -5.23 2.51
CA PRO A 114 3.36 -4.71 2.85
C PRO A 114 3.51 -3.21 2.61
N VAL A 115 3.31 -2.71 1.41
CA VAL A 115 3.41 -1.26 1.17
C VAL A 115 2.21 -0.52 1.73
N ALA A 116 1.00 -0.90 1.32
CA ALA A 116 -0.19 -0.11 1.56
C ALA A 116 -0.69 -0.21 3.02
N GLY A 117 -0.72 -1.41 3.58
CA GLY A 117 -1.13 -1.65 4.95
C GLY A 117 -0.16 -1.06 5.96
N VAL A 118 1.16 -1.29 5.76
CA VAL A 118 2.20 -0.75 6.64
C VAL A 118 2.22 0.78 6.57
N ALA A 119 2.07 1.39 5.37
CA ALA A 119 1.98 2.84 5.24
C ALA A 119 0.80 3.41 6.03
N ALA A 120 -0.39 2.83 5.89
CA ALA A 120 -1.57 3.27 6.63
C ALA A 120 -1.39 3.14 8.16
N LEU A 121 -0.85 2.00 8.62
CA LEU A 121 -0.61 1.74 10.05
C LEU A 121 0.41 2.71 10.64
N ARG A 122 1.55 2.90 9.98
CA ARG A 122 2.62 3.78 10.46
C ARG A 122 2.20 5.25 10.45
N ALA A 123 1.53 5.71 9.39
CA ALA A 123 1.04 7.08 9.31
C ALA A 123 -0.01 7.36 10.41
N LEU A 124 -0.89 6.42 10.69
CA LEU A 124 -1.85 6.53 11.79
C LEU A 124 -1.14 6.58 13.15
N ARG A 125 -0.16 5.71 13.39
CA ARG A 125 0.65 5.71 14.62
C ARG A 125 1.43 7.02 14.80
N ALA A 126 2.01 7.56 13.72
CA ALA A 126 2.72 8.84 13.74
C ALA A 126 1.79 10.04 14.03
N SER A 127 0.50 9.90 13.79
CA SER A 127 -0.50 10.93 14.10
C SER A 127 -0.85 11.03 15.60
N GLY A 128 -0.35 10.10 16.41
CA GLY A 128 -0.64 10.04 17.86
C GLY A 128 -1.98 9.37 18.18
N ALA A 129 -2.52 9.65 19.35
CA ALA A 129 -3.81 9.10 19.78
C ALA A 129 -4.96 9.72 18.96
N VAL A 130 -5.79 8.87 18.34
CA VAL A 130 -6.90 9.30 17.47
C VAL A 130 -8.29 8.99 18.03
N LEU A 131 -8.39 8.36 19.18
CA LEU A 131 -9.68 8.08 19.84
C LEU A 131 -10.50 9.38 20.01
N GLY A 132 -11.70 9.39 19.44
CA GLY A 132 -12.61 10.53 19.44
C GLY A 132 -12.19 11.72 18.56
N ARG A 133 -11.08 11.62 17.84
CA ARG A 133 -10.62 12.66 16.89
C ARG A 133 -11.22 12.49 15.51
N ARG A 134 -11.33 13.59 14.78
CA ARG A 134 -11.76 13.60 13.38
C ARG A 134 -10.56 13.34 12.47
N VAL A 135 -10.60 12.22 11.77
CA VAL A 135 -9.53 11.78 10.84
C VAL A 135 -10.02 11.82 9.41
N LEU A 136 -9.44 12.69 8.59
CA LEU A 136 -9.71 12.78 7.17
C LEU A 136 -8.73 11.87 6.42
N VAL A 137 -9.25 10.98 5.58
CA VAL A 137 -8.47 10.15 4.67
C VAL A 137 -8.74 10.58 3.24
N THR A 138 -7.75 11.17 2.54
CA THR A 138 -7.89 11.48 1.12
C THR A 138 -7.54 10.26 0.26
N GLY A 139 -8.12 10.15 -0.94
CA GLY A 139 -7.93 8.96 -1.77
C GLY A 139 -8.40 7.66 -1.08
N ALA A 140 -9.44 7.76 -0.25
CA ALA A 140 -9.92 6.72 0.65
C ALA A 140 -10.25 5.38 -0.04
N SER A 141 -10.59 5.39 -1.33
CA SER A 141 -10.92 4.19 -2.10
C SER A 141 -9.69 3.42 -2.63
N GLY A 142 -8.49 3.99 -2.53
CA GLY A 142 -7.24 3.36 -2.97
C GLY A 142 -6.69 2.33 -1.97
N GLY A 143 -5.55 1.72 -2.31
CA GLY A 143 -4.92 0.69 -1.49
C GLY A 143 -4.62 1.17 -0.06
N VAL A 144 -3.83 2.23 0.10
CA VAL A 144 -3.52 2.80 1.42
C VAL A 144 -4.79 3.35 2.08
N GLY A 145 -5.65 4.05 1.32
CA GLY A 145 -6.82 4.72 1.86
C GLY A 145 -7.81 3.77 2.54
N ARG A 146 -8.10 2.61 1.95
CA ARG A 146 -9.02 1.62 2.56
C ARG A 146 -8.46 1.05 3.87
N PHE A 147 -7.16 0.75 3.93
CA PHE A 147 -6.52 0.36 5.19
C PHE A 147 -6.56 1.49 6.22
N ALA A 148 -6.27 2.73 5.81
CA ALA A 148 -6.29 3.90 6.69
C ALA A 148 -7.69 4.14 7.29
N VAL A 149 -8.76 4.07 6.48
CA VAL A 149 -10.15 4.17 6.97
C VAL A 149 -10.42 3.10 8.03
N ARG A 150 -10.12 1.83 7.73
CA ARG A 150 -10.40 0.74 8.67
C ARG A 150 -9.58 0.85 9.95
N LEU A 151 -8.29 1.12 9.86
CA LEU A 151 -7.40 1.23 11.01
C LEU A 151 -7.77 2.43 11.90
N ALA A 152 -8.11 3.58 11.31
CA ALA A 152 -8.58 4.74 12.06
C ALA A 152 -9.90 4.47 12.78
N SER A 153 -10.84 3.80 12.14
CA SER A 153 -12.10 3.37 12.76
C SER A 153 -11.87 2.40 13.92
N LEU A 154 -10.99 1.40 13.75
CA LEU A 154 -10.61 0.47 14.83
C LEU A 154 -9.93 1.18 16.00
N ALA A 155 -9.25 2.29 15.75
CA ALA A 155 -8.63 3.12 16.78
C ALA A 155 -9.61 4.10 17.44
N GLY A 156 -10.89 4.08 17.08
CA GLY A 156 -11.95 4.90 17.67
C GLY A 156 -12.02 6.35 17.18
N ALA A 157 -11.48 6.62 15.99
CA ALA A 157 -11.60 7.92 15.34
C ALA A 157 -12.99 8.10 14.70
N HIS A 158 -13.42 9.35 14.55
CA HIS A 158 -14.49 9.74 13.61
C HIS A 158 -13.86 9.89 12.23
N VAL A 159 -14.16 8.99 11.30
CA VAL A 159 -13.46 8.86 10.03
C VAL A 159 -14.23 9.51 8.89
N ILE A 160 -13.59 10.46 8.21
CA ILE A 160 -14.09 11.13 7.01
C ILE A 160 -13.30 10.59 5.81
N ALA A 161 -13.97 9.85 4.93
CA ALA A 161 -13.38 9.24 3.75
C ALA A 161 -13.64 10.10 2.51
N SER A 162 -12.60 10.75 1.97
CA SER A 162 -12.69 11.55 0.75
C SER A 162 -12.35 10.72 -0.49
N VAL A 163 -13.23 10.77 -1.49
CA VAL A 163 -13.07 10.12 -2.79
C VAL A 163 -13.20 11.13 -3.93
N GLY A 164 -12.63 10.82 -5.09
CA GLY A 164 -12.68 11.73 -6.24
C GLY A 164 -14.01 11.71 -7.00
N ARG A 165 -14.87 10.70 -6.78
CA ARG A 165 -16.20 10.56 -7.37
C ARG A 165 -17.06 9.59 -6.55
N LYS A 166 -18.36 9.76 -6.59
CA LYS A 166 -19.33 9.08 -5.71
C LYS A 166 -19.23 7.55 -5.75
N GLU A 167 -19.06 6.99 -6.93
CA GLU A 167 -19.03 5.53 -7.16
C GLU A 167 -17.85 4.88 -6.45
N ARG A 168 -16.76 5.61 -6.24
CA ARG A 168 -15.58 5.12 -5.50
C ARG A 168 -15.76 5.08 -3.98
N GLY A 169 -16.84 5.66 -3.48
CA GLY A 169 -17.19 5.61 -2.05
C GLY A 169 -17.79 4.26 -1.62
N THR A 170 -18.11 3.38 -2.56
CA THR A 170 -18.74 2.08 -2.25
C THR A 170 -17.89 1.27 -1.27
N GLY A 171 -18.54 0.75 -0.22
CA GLY A 171 -17.91 -0.09 0.80
C GLY A 171 -17.13 0.66 1.89
N LEU A 172 -16.95 2.00 1.80
CA LEU A 172 -16.18 2.73 2.81
C LEU A 172 -16.91 2.86 4.15
N THR A 173 -18.23 3.00 4.14
CA THR A 173 -19.04 3.00 5.38
C THR A 173 -18.95 1.64 6.07
N GLN A 174 -18.97 0.53 5.34
CA GLN A 174 -18.80 -0.82 5.90
C GLN A 174 -17.38 -1.03 6.46
N LEU A 175 -16.37 -0.31 5.95
CA LEU A 175 -15.03 -0.28 6.53
C LEU A 175 -14.94 0.57 7.80
N GLY A 176 -15.98 1.34 8.12
CA GLY A 176 -16.06 2.16 9.32
C GLY A 176 -15.82 3.65 9.07
N ALA A 177 -16.02 4.14 7.83
CA ALA A 177 -16.12 5.57 7.60
C ALA A 177 -17.47 6.09 8.14
N ASP A 178 -17.43 7.10 8.98
CA ASP A 178 -18.62 7.80 9.50
C ASP A 178 -19.19 8.71 8.42
N GLU A 179 -18.32 9.35 7.64
CA GLU A 179 -18.68 10.22 6.52
C GLU A 179 -17.94 9.80 5.24
N VAL A 180 -18.66 9.82 4.11
CA VAL A 180 -18.05 9.62 2.78
C VAL A 180 -18.36 10.83 1.92
N VAL A 181 -17.33 11.57 1.51
CA VAL A 181 -17.43 12.82 0.76
C VAL A 181 -16.76 12.74 -0.60
N VAL A 182 -17.24 13.53 -1.55
CA VAL A 182 -16.60 13.71 -2.87
C VAL A 182 -15.78 14.99 -2.84
N GLY A 183 -14.48 14.87 -3.06
CA GLY A 183 -13.57 16.01 -2.85
C GLY A 183 -13.43 16.35 -1.38
N LEU A 184 -13.27 17.64 -1.07
CA LEU A 184 -13.17 18.18 0.29
C LEU A 184 -14.24 19.25 0.57
N ASP A 185 -15.00 19.63 -0.44
CA ASP A 185 -16.08 20.60 -0.29
C ASP A 185 -17.19 20.02 0.59
N GLY A 186 -17.70 20.81 1.51
CA GLY A 186 -18.74 20.39 2.46
C GLY A 186 -18.20 19.77 3.76
N ILE A 187 -16.88 19.80 3.98
CA ILE A 187 -16.29 19.51 5.31
C ILE A 187 -16.25 20.83 6.09
N ASP A 188 -17.31 21.11 6.85
CA ASP A 188 -17.46 22.38 7.55
C ASP A 188 -16.82 22.41 8.94
N VAL A 189 -16.54 21.22 9.51
CA VAL A 189 -15.90 21.07 10.83
C VAL A 189 -14.44 20.72 10.67
N PRO A 190 -13.51 21.45 11.30
CA PRO A 190 -12.10 21.14 11.24
C PRO A 190 -11.76 19.69 11.62
N VAL A 191 -10.68 19.16 11.05
CA VAL A 191 -10.19 17.81 11.31
C VAL A 191 -8.89 17.84 12.11
N ASP A 192 -8.68 16.84 12.96
CA ASP A 192 -7.49 16.77 13.81
C ASP A 192 -6.30 16.14 13.08
N VAL A 193 -6.59 15.19 12.18
CA VAL A 193 -5.59 14.42 11.45
C VAL A 193 -6.00 14.30 9.99
N VAL A 194 -5.03 14.45 9.10
CA VAL A 194 -5.20 14.12 7.67
C VAL A 194 -4.20 13.03 7.28
N LEU A 195 -4.70 11.95 6.70
CA LEU A 195 -3.90 10.91 6.05
C LEU A 195 -4.01 11.13 4.54
N ASP A 196 -3.03 11.85 3.97
CA ASP A 196 -3.10 12.28 2.57
C ASP A 196 -2.40 11.31 1.61
N ASN A 197 -3.19 10.78 0.66
CA ASN A 197 -2.73 9.86 -0.39
C ASN A 197 -2.74 10.49 -1.79
N VAL A 198 -3.13 11.75 -1.91
CA VAL A 198 -3.38 12.41 -3.21
C VAL A 198 -2.32 13.43 -3.55
N GLY A 199 -1.89 14.25 -2.59
CA GLY A 199 -0.94 15.33 -2.84
C GLY A 199 -1.52 16.49 -3.63
N GLY A 200 -0.66 17.39 -4.10
CA GLY A 200 -1.03 18.50 -4.96
C GLY A 200 -2.03 19.47 -4.35
N PRO A 201 -2.98 20.00 -5.15
CA PRO A 201 -4.00 20.93 -4.66
C PRO A 201 -4.87 20.37 -3.54
N GLN A 202 -5.14 19.06 -3.56
CA GLN A 202 -5.95 18.42 -2.53
C GLN A 202 -5.24 18.38 -1.16
N LEU A 203 -3.92 18.19 -1.14
CA LEU A 203 -3.13 18.30 0.09
C LEU A 203 -3.22 19.72 0.67
N VAL A 204 -3.13 20.74 -0.18
CA VAL A 204 -3.24 22.15 0.23
C VAL A 204 -4.64 22.44 0.80
N ALA A 205 -5.68 21.96 0.15
CA ALA A 205 -7.05 22.11 0.64
C ALA A 205 -7.26 21.36 1.97
N ALA A 206 -6.73 20.14 2.10
CA ALA A 206 -6.80 19.37 3.36
C ALA A 206 -6.02 20.05 4.51
N TRP A 207 -4.90 20.71 4.21
CA TRP A 207 -4.16 21.52 5.17
C TRP A 207 -5.02 22.66 5.76
N GLN A 208 -5.88 23.29 4.95
CA GLN A 208 -6.78 24.36 5.43
C GLN A 208 -7.83 23.82 6.41
N LEU A 209 -8.25 22.57 6.26
CA LEU A 209 -9.24 21.92 7.13
C LEU A 209 -8.67 21.49 8.49
N LEU A 210 -7.36 21.50 8.69
CA LEU A 210 -6.77 21.10 9.97
C LEU A 210 -7.15 22.06 11.09
N ALA A 211 -7.58 21.51 12.21
CA ALA A 211 -7.72 22.20 13.48
C ALA A 211 -6.37 22.70 14.03
N PRO A 212 -6.35 23.69 14.93
CA PRO A 212 -5.15 24.03 15.70
C PRO A 212 -4.58 22.79 16.41
N GLY A 213 -3.27 22.58 16.29
CA GLY A 213 -2.58 21.39 16.82
C GLY A 213 -2.74 20.13 15.96
N GLY A 214 -3.47 20.18 14.86
CA GLY A 214 -3.64 19.06 13.95
C GLY A 214 -2.40 18.74 13.14
N ASN A 215 -2.35 17.50 12.58
CA ASN A 215 -1.25 17.06 11.74
C ASN A 215 -1.74 16.43 10.43
N LEU A 216 -0.95 16.62 9.37
CA LEU A 216 -1.15 16.01 8.06
C LEU A 216 0.03 15.10 7.75
N GLN A 217 -0.25 13.83 7.47
CA GLN A 217 0.71 12.84 6.99
C GLN A 217 0.66 12.81 5.47
N SER A 218 1.73 13.24 4.79
CA SER A 218 1.85 13.19 3.33
C SER A 218 2.36 11.82 2.92
N ILE A 219 1.45 10.89 2.59
CA ILE A 219 1.75 9.47 2.35
C ILE A 219 1.94 9.17 0.87
N GLY A 220 1.09 9.73 0.03
CA GLY A 220 1.11 9.48 -1.40
C GLY A 220 0.93 10.74 -2.24
N TRP A 221 1.30 10.64 -3.54
CA TRP A 221 1.23 11.77 -4.46
C TRP A 221 0.60 11.37 -5.80
N THR A 222 -0.61 10.80 -5.73
CA THR A 222 -1.28 10.26 -6.92
C THR A 222 -1.86 11.31 -7.87
N SER A 223 -1.90 12.61 -7.46
CA SER A 223 -2.25 13.72 -8.34
C SER A 223 -1.18 13.99 -9.40
N SER A 224 0.09 13.75 -9.07
CA SER A 224 1.25 14.16 -9.88
C SER A 224 1.34 15.68 -10.09
N GLU A 225 0.58 16.48 -9.34
CA GLU A 225 0.57 17.93 -9.40
C GLU A 225 1.34 18.55 -8.23
N PRO A 226 1.94 19.74 -8.38
CA PRO A 226 2.60 20.43 -7.28
C PRO A 226 1.60 20.91 -6.21
N ALA A 227 2.01 20.89 -4.94
CA ALA A 227 1.28 21.53 -3.85
C ALA A 227 1.78 22.98 -3.73
N VAL A 228 0.91 23.94 -4.07
CA VAL A 228 1.24 25.37 -4.02
C VAL A 228 0.45 26.01 -2.88
N PHE A 229 1.14 26.38 -1.81
CA PHE A 229 0.54 27.07 -0.67
C PHE A 229 0.40 28.56 -0.95
N PRO A 230 -0.80 29.14 -0.87
CA PRO A 230 -0.98 30.58 -0.98
C PRO A 230 -0.21 31.34 0.10
N PRO A 231 0.15 32.63 -0.12
CA PRO A 231 0.75 33.45 0.92
C PRO A 231 -0.05 33.41 2.22
N TYR A 232 0.64 33.33 3.34
CA TYR A 232 0.07 33.26 4.70
C TYR A 232 -0.73 32.00 5.05
N SER A 233 -0.93 31.02 4.14
CA SER A 233 -1.68 29.79 4.44
C SER A 233 -1.01 28.90 5.49
N THR A 234 0.27 29.12 5.76
CA THR A 234 1.06 28.40 6.77
C THR A 234 1.34 29.24 8.02
N THR A 235 0.76 30.47 8.12
CA THR A 235 0.84 31.32 9.31
C THR A 235 -0.45 31.25 10.10
N GLY A 236 -0.35 31.20 11.44
CA GLY A 236 -1.51 31.11 12.33
C GLY A 236 -1.32 30.06 13.44
N PRO A 237 -2.40 29.47 13.96
CA PRO A 237 -2.32 28.43 14.97
C PRO A 237 -1.43 27.27 14.51
N PRO A 238 -0.66 26.62 15.43
CA PRO A 238 0.28 25.57 15.05
C PRO A 238 -0.43 24.38 14.38
N LYS A 239 0.14 23.94 13.26
CA LYS A 239 -0.24 22.72 12.52
C LYS A 239 1.04 22.05 12.05
N SER A 240 1.00 20.75 11.78
CA SER A 240 2.17 20.01 11.29
C SER A 240 1.87 19.32 9.94
N LEU A 241 2.81 19.45 9.00
CA LEU A 241 2.87 18.64 7.79
C LEU A 241 4.09 17.75 7.90
N LEU A 242 3.87 16.44 7.87
CA LEU A 242 4.89 15.43 8.05
C LEU A 242 5.08 14.65 6.75
N SER A 243 6.34 14.55 6.32
CA SER A 243 6.71 13.62 5.25
C SER A 243 6.61 12.20 5.77
N PHE A 244 6.19 11.30 4.90
CA PHE A 244 6.07 9.88 5.23
C PHE A 244 7.01 9.06 4.34
N LEU A 245 7.73 8.12 4.95
CA LEU A 245 8.55 7.14 4.24
C LEU A 245 8.49 5.79 4.97
N ASN A 246 8.32 4.74 4.19
CA ASN A 246 8.23 3.37 4.71
C ASN A 246 9.64 2.77 4.83
N GLU A 247 10.40 3.18 5.85
CA GLU A 247 11.78 2.74 6.08
C GLU A 247 11.89 1.77 7.28
N GLY A 248 13.01 1.03 7.29
CA GLY A 248 13.37 0.11 8.36
C GLY A 248 12.58 -1.20 8.35
N SER A 249 12.74 -1.99 9.40
CA SER A 249 12.07 -3.29 9.56
C SER A 249 10.55 -3.13 9.53
N THR A 250 9.88 -4.00 8.77
CA THR A 250 8.41 -4.04 8.66
C THR A 250 7.79 -5.29 9.31
N ALA A 251 8.61 -6.20 9.83
CA ALA A 251 8.14 -7.49 10.35
C ALA A 251 7.06 -7.34 11.43
N ALA A 252 7.27 -6.46 12.42
CA ALA A 252 6.30 -6.24 13.49
C ALA A 252 4.98 -5.62 12.97
N ASP A 253 5.05 -4.64 12.07
CA ASP A 253 3.87 -4.02 11.46
C ASP A 253 3.09 -5.02 10.62
N LEU A 254 3.79 -5.86 9.84
CA LEU A 254 3.18 -6.93 9.06
C LEU A 254 2.51 -7.97 9.96
N ALA A 255 3.16 -8.38 11.06
CA ALA A 255 2.57 -9.32 12.03
C ALA A 255 1.29 -8.75 12.65
N ASP A 256 1.26 -7.45 12.97
CA ASP A 256 0.06 -6.79 13.48
C ASP A 256 -1.07 -6.79 12.44
N LEU A 257 -0.76 -6.45 11.19
CA LEU A 257 -1.74 -6.44 10.10
C LEU A 257 -2.27 -7.84 9.80
N VAL A 258 -1.39 -8.85 9.73
CA VAL A 258 -1.78 -10.25 9.52
C VAL A 258 -2.72 -10.73 10.64
N ARG A 259 -2.46 -10.37 11.91
CA ARG A 259 -3.35 -10.66 13.04
C ARG A 259 -4.73 -10.04 12.86
N LEU A 260 -4.79 -8.79 12.41
CA LEU A 260 -6.06 -8.08 12.14
C LEU A 260 -6.83 -8.73 10.98
N VAL A 261 -6.14 -9.17 9.93
CA VAL A 261 -6.76 -9.92 8.83
C VAL A 261 -7.26 -11.27 9.32
N ALA A 262 -6.44 -12.02 10.06
CA ALA A 262 -6.80 -13.34 10.58
C ALA A 262 -8.02 -13.31 11.53
N SER A 263 -8.20 -12.24 12.29
CA SER A 263 -9.37 -12.03 13.16
C SER A 263 -10.61 -11.52 12.41
N GLY A 264 -10.51 -11.22 11.10
CA GLY A 264 -11.57 -10.57 10.33
C GLY A 264 -11.74 -9.08 10.62
N ALA A 265 -10.94 -8.49 11.51
CA ALA A 265 -11.03 -7.07 11.84
C ALA A 265 -10.56 -6.15 10.70
N LEU A 266 -9.65 -6.61 9.84
CA LEU A 266 -9.12 -5.86 8.70
C LEU A 266 -9.44 -6.61 7.38
N PRO A 267 -10.57 -6.32 6.73
CA PRO A 267 -10.86 -6.89 5.42
C PRO A 267 -9.92 -6.30 4.36
N VAL A 268 -9.44 -7.16 3.45
CA VAL A 268 -8.57 -6.78 2.34
C VAL A 268 -9.36 -6.86 1.04
N GLU A 269 -9.48 -5.74 0.34
CA GLU A 269 -10.16 -5.69 -0.95
C GLU A 269 -9.16 -5.76 -2.10
N ILE A 270 -9.37 -6.74 -2.98
CA ILE A 270 -8.64 -6.93 -4.23
C ILE A 270 -9.57 -6.52 -5.36
N GLY A 271 -9.35 -5.34 -5.92
CA GLY A 271 -10.18 -4.77 -6.99
C GLY A 271 -9.73 -5.16 -8.40
N TRP A 272 -8.55 -5.78 -8.53
CA TRP A 272 -8.06 -6.36 -9.77
C TRP A 272 -7.21 -7.59 -9.44
N ARG A 273 -7.33 -8.66 -10.24
CA ARG A 273 -6.51 -9.87 -10.09
C ARG A 273 -6.22 -10.50 -11.46
N GLY A 274 -5.01 -10.97 -11.65
CA GLY A 274 -4.59 -11.63 -12.88
C GLY A 274 -3.12 -12.07 -12.83
N PRO A 275 -2.64 -12.80 -13.86
CA PRO A 275 -1.25 -13.25 -13.92
C PRO A 275 -0.29 -12.08 -14.25
N LEU A 276 1.03 -12.29 -14.02
CA LEU A 276 2.08 -11.29 -14.29
C LEU A 276 2.06 -10.78 -15.74
N GLU A 277 1.72 -11.63 -16.70
CA GLU A 277 1.61 -11.31 -18.12
C GLU A 277 0.61 -10.18 -18.41
N ARG A 278 -0.34 -9.97 -17.49
CA ARG A 278 -1.33 -8.90 -17.59
C ARG A 278 -0.93 -7.62 -16.84
N PHE A 279 0.38 -7.40 -16.65
CA PHE A 279 0.89 -6.19 -15.99
C PHE A 279 0.35 -4.90 -16.61
N ALA A 280 0.33 -4.80 -17.95
CA ALA A 280 -0.17 -3.61 -18.64
C ALA A 280 -1.64 -3.31 -18.31
N ASP A 281 -2.50 -4.34 -18.23
CA ASP A 281 -3.91 -4.18 -17.86
C ASP A 281 -4.05 -3.69 -16.41
N ALA A 282 -3.27 -4.24 -15.49
CA ALA A 282 -3.25 -3.83 -14.09
C ALA A 282 -2.77 -2.37 -13.95
N ALA A 283 -1.70 -2.00 -14.65
CA ALA A 283 -1.14 -0.66 -14.66
C ALA A 283 -2.14 0.36 -15.21
N GLU A 284 -2.79 0.06 -16.32
CA GLU A 284 -3.84 0.90 -16.91
C GLU A 284 -5.04 1.04 -15.97
N ALA A 285 -5.50 -0.06 -15.37
CA ALA A 285 -6.61 -0.03 -14.42
C ALA A 285 -6.28 0.83 -13.19
N LEU A 286 -5.05 0.73 -12.66
CA LEU A 286 -4.59 1.49 -11.50
C LEU A 286 -4.47 2.99 -11.83
N ARG A 287 -3.83 3.36 -12.96
CA ARG A 287 -3.74 4.77 -13.42
C ARG A 287 -5.11 5.35 -13.74
N GLY A 288 -5.95 4.56 -14.39
CA GLY A 288 -7.35 4.93 -14.70
C GLY A 288 -8.26 5.00 -13.47
N ARG A 289 -7.71 4.76 -12.27
CA ARG A 289 -8.48 4.77 -11.01
C ARG A 289 -9.69 3.82 -11.06
N ARG A 290 -9.54 2.66 -11.73
CA ARG A 290 -10.58 1.62 -11.84
C ARG A 290 -10.39 0.50 -10.79
N VAL A 291 -9.31 0.54 -10.01
CA VAL A 291 -9.06 -0.40 -8.92
C VAL A 291 -9.55 0.19 -7.60
N ASN A 292 -10.48 -0.47 -6.93
CA ASN A 292 -10.79 -0.24 -5.53
C ASN A 292 -9.93 -1.18 -4.67
N GLY A 293 -9.24 -0.66 -3.66
CA GLY A 293 -8.27 -1.45 -2.90
C GLY A 293 -7.01 -1.74 -3.71
N LYS A 294 -6.62 -3.00 -3.81
CA LYS A 294 -5.34 -3.44 -4.39
C LYS A 294 -5.50 -4.20 -5.70
N ALA A 295 -4.46 -4.14 -6.53
CA ALA A 295 -4.29 -5.03 -7.69
C ALA A 295 -3.28 -6.11 -7.32
N VAL A 296 -3.62 -7.38 -7.54
CA VAL A 296 -2.82 -8.54 -7.15
C VAL A 296 -2.51 -9.41 -8.36
N PHE A 297 -1.27 -9.83 -8.48
CA PHE A 297 -0.81 -10.80 -9.46
C PHE A 297 -0.77 -12.21 -8.86
N ASP A 298 -1.25 -13.18 -9.63
CA ASP A 298 -1.01 -14.60 -9.42
C ASP A 298 0.33 -14.93 -10.12
N VAL A 299 1.37 -15.27 -9.35
CA VAL A 299 2.74 -15.40 -9.85
C VAL A 299 3.10 -16.83 -10.20
N ALA A 300 2.88 -17.78 -9.30
CA ALA A 300 3.13 -19.18 -9.56
C ALA A 300 1.94 -19.83 -10.28
N GLY A 301 2.21 -20.59 -11.35
CA GLY A 301 1.19 -21.33 -12.08
C GLY A 301 0.56 -22.42 -11.21
N HIS A 302 -0.43 -22.05 -10.39
CA HIS A 302 -1.41 -22.98 -9.88
C HIS A 302 -2.65 -22.87 -10.75
N PRO A 303 -3.19 -23.94 -11.30
CA PRO A 303 -4.52 -23.91 -11.90
C PRO A 303 -5.49 -23.39 -10.83
N PRO A 304 -6.51 -22.57 -11.19
CA PRO A 304 -7.54 -22.17 -10.25
C PRO A 304 -8.29 -23.42 -9.78
N GLY A 305 -8.20 -23.73 -8.51
CA GLY A 305 -9.04 -24.70 -7.82
C GLY A 305 -8.42 -26.09 -7.65
N CYS A 306 -7.85 -26.33 -6.52
CA CYS A 306 -7.99 -27.58 -5.73
C CYS A 306 -8.21 -27.20 -4.28
#